data_6cf6e4e3568eed6cf7d6efa6272ade58
#
_entry.id   6cf6e4e3568eed6cf7d6efa6272ade58
#
_cell.length_a   1.000
_cell.length_b   1.000
_cell.length_c   1.000
_cell.angle_alpha   90.00
_cell.angle_beta   90.00
_cell.angle_gamma   90.00
#
_symmetry.space_group_name_H-M   'P 1'
#
loop_
_entity.id
_entity.type
_entity.pdbx_description
1 polymer ?
#
loop_
_entity_poly.entity_id
_entity_poly.type
_entity_poly.pdbx_seq_one_letter_code
_entity_poly.pdbx_strand_id
1 'polypeptide(L)'
;MKGLAGKDPATTSEYIQHHLQNLVYGRLPAGFERHSEQGHQVLTENTWTLAHGADEVAAMGFWAVHVDSMAWSIGLGIVFCLVFRWAALRSNPSTPKGFINFVEFIVELVDNKVKESFHAKNRLIAPLALTIFIWIFLMNLMDLVPVDLVPKLLMLVGVEYQKIVPSTDPNVTMGMALGVFLLMLFYNIKIKGFGFVKELTMHPFN
;
A
#
# COMPACT_ATOMS: atom_id res chain seq x y z
N MET A 1 23.81 18.24 -18.37
CA MET A 1 22.67 17.43 -17.95
C MET A 1 21.83 17.14 -19.19
N LYS A 2 22.22 16.14 -19.95
CA LYS A 2 21.48 15.58 -21.10
C LYS A 2 21.48 14.08 -20.90
N GLY A 3 20.32 13.44 -20.91
CA GLY A 3 20.19 12.02 -21.09
C GLY A 3 19.76 11.23 -19.87
N LEU A 4 18.50 11.29 -19.55
CA LEU A 4 17.69 10.22 -19.00
C LEU A 4 16.25 10.41 -19.53
N ALA A 5 16.13 10.70 -20.80
CA ALA A 5 14.87 10.54 -21.50
C ALA A 5 14.74 9.04 -21.73
N GLY A 6 13.93 8.37 -20.91
CA GLY A 6 13.55 6.99 -21.11
C GLY A 6 13.14 6.81 -22.55
N LYS A 7 13.79 5.88 -23.27
CA LYS A 7 13.43 5.52 -24.62
C LYS A 7 11.96 5.11 -24.60
N ASP A 8 11.12 5.78 -25.38
CA ASP A 8 9.74 5.30 -25.58
C ASP A 8 9.82 3.81 -25.96
N PRO A 9 9.03 2.96 -25.29
CA PRO A 9 9.11 1.51 -25.50
C PRO A 9 8.85 1.22 -26.98
N ALA A 10 9.80 0.57 -27.63
CA ALA A 10 9.75 0.30 -29.07
C ALA A 10 8.72 -0.76 -29.43
N THR A 11 8.33 -1.59 -28.45
CA THR A 11 7.36 -2.69 -28.62
C THR A 11 6.28 -2.66 -27.55
N THR A 12 5.10 -3.23 -27.84
CA THR A 12 4.01 -3.39 -26.86
C THR A 12 4.45 -4.17 -25.62
N SER A 13 5.35 -5.14 -25.79
CA SER A 13 5.89 -5.93 -24.68
C SER A 13 6.77 -5.08 -23.76
N GLU A 14 7.63 -4.24 -24.30
CA GLU A 14 8.46 -3.31 -23.52
C GLU A 14 7.60 -2.27 -22.79
N TYR A 15 6.55 -1.76 -23.46
CA TYR A 15 5.59 -0.86 -22.84
C TYR A 15 4.91 -1.50 -21.62
N ILE A 16 4.42 -2.74 -21.75
CA ILE A 16 3.79 -3.47 -20.65
C ILE A 16 4.80 -3.71 -19.52
N GLN A 17 6.01 -4.17 -19.84
CA GLN A 17 7.06 -4.40 -18.83
C GLN A 17 7.41 -3.12 -18.08
N HIS A 18 7.54 -2.00 -18.78
CA HIS A 18 7.84 -0.70 -18.18
C HIS A 18 6.78 -0.27 -17.15
N HIS A 19 5.48 -0.48 -17.46
CA HIS A 19 4.38 -0.12 -16.55
C HIS A 19 4.17 -1.11 -15.40
N LEU A 20 4.71 -2.33 -15.51
CA LEU A 20 4.65 -3.35 -14.46
C LEU A 20 5.82 -3.29 -13.49
N GLN A 21 6.88 -2.53 -13.80
CA GLN A 21 8.04 -2.39 -12.93
C GLN A 21 7.74 -1.47 -11.75
N ASN A 22 8.09 -1.93 -10.56
CA ASN A 22 8.06 -1.13 -9.35
C ASN A 22 9.37 -0.36 -9.19
N LEU A 23 9.31 0.79 -8.55
CA LEU A 23 10.49 1.49 -8.06
C LEU A 23 10.98 0.78 -6.80
N VAL A 24 12.05 0.02 -6.93
CA VAL A 24 12.56 -0.83 -5.84
C VAL A 24 13.83 -0.23 -5.25
N TYR A 25 13.86 -0.08 -3.94
CA TYR A 25 15.06 0.26 -3.18
C TYR A 25 15.53 -0.96 -2.39
N GLY A 26 16.76 -1.37 -2.59
CA GLY A 26 17.25 -2.58 -1.96
C GLY A 26 18.76 -2.66 -1.89
N ARG A 27 19.24 -3.78 -1.35
CA ARG A 27 20.65 -4.07 -1.16
C ARG A 27 21.14 -4.99 -2.26
N LEU A 28 22.03 -4.48 -3.11
CA LEU A 28 22.77 -5.29 -4.07
C LEU A 28 23.99 -5.96 -3.40
N PRO A 29 24.24 -7.25 -3.66
CA PRO A 29 25.37 -7.94 -3.10
C PRO A 29 26.70 -7.50 -3.73
N ALA A 30 27.79 -7.62 -2.98
CA ALA A 30 29.13 -7.48 -3.52
C ALA A 30 29.38 -8.51 -4.65
N GLY A 31 30.06 -8.11 -5.68
CA GLY A 31 30.33 -8.94 -6.86
C GLY A 31 29.23 -8.88 -7.93
N PHE A 32 28.15 -8.14 -7.70
CA PHE A 32 27.10 -7.96 -8.72
C PHE A 32 27.62 -7.05 -9.86
N GLU A 33 27.45 -7.50 -11.10
CA GLU A 33 27.78 -6.74 -12.30
C GLU A 33 26.59 -5.85 -12.70
N ARG A 34 26.74 -4.56 -12.49
CA ARG A 34 25.74 -3.57 -12.88
C ARG A 34 25.98 -3.11 -14.31
N HIS A 35 24.97 -3.27 -15.14
CA HIS A 35 24.97 -2.75 -16.50
C HIS A 35 24.40 -1.34 -16.49
N SER A 36 25.23 -0.32 -16.66
CA SER A 36 24.79 1.06 -16.83
C SER A 36 25.14 1.56 -18.21
N GLU A 37 24.50 2.62 -18.68
CA GLU A 37 24.84 3.28 -19.95
C GLU A 37 26.31 3.75 -20.01
N GLN A 38 26.98 3.83 -18.85
CA GLN A 38 28.38 4.25 -18.71
C GLN A 38 29.37 3.08 -18.70
N GLY A 39 28.92 1.82 -18.80
CA GLY A 39 29.74 0.61 -18.80
C GLY A 39 29.37 -0.41 -17.73
N HIS A 40 30.16 -1.49 -17.70
CA HIS A 40 30.02 -2.54 -16.67
C HIS A 40 30.74 -2.10 -15.40
N GLN A 41 30.02 -2.03 -14.31
CA GLN A 41 30.57 -1.75 -12.98
C GLN A 41 30.33 -2.95 -12.07
N VAL A 42 31.40 -3.56 -11.58
CA VAL A 42 31.33 -4.60 -10.56
C VAL A 42 31.32 -3.95 -9.19
N LEU A 43 30.27 -4.23 -8.40
CA LEU A 43 30.17 -3.71 -7.04
C LEU A 43 31.16 -4.44 -6.11
N THR A 44 32.06 -3.70 -5.50
CA THR A 44 33.03 -4.25 -4.54
C THR A 44 32.45 -4.52 -3.17
N GLU A 45 31.38 -3.80 -2.81
CA GLU A 45 30.71 -3.89 -1.51
C GLU A 45 29.18 -3.98 -1.67
N ASN A 46 28.51 -4.46 -0.62
CA ASN A 46 27.06 -4.44 -0.57
C ASN A 46 26.52 -3.00 -0.57
N THR A 47 25.80 -2.63 -1.58
CA THR A 47 25.37 -1.24 -1.78
C THR A 47 23.84 -1.13 -1.75
N TRP A 48 23.34 -0.17 -0.98
CA TRP A 48 21.92 0.18 -0.98
C TRP A 48 21.65 1.19 -2.10
N THR A 49 20.78 0.82 -3.04
CA THR A 49 20.49 1.64 -4.22
C THR A 49 19.08 1.39 -4.74
N LEU A 50 18.60 2.31 -5.59
CA LEU A 50 17.42 2.07 -6.41
C LEU A 50 17.78 1.11 -7.55
N ALA A 51 16.89 0.16 -7.82
CA ALA A 51 17.03 -0.75 -8.93
C ALA A 51 16.76 -0.05 -10.28
N HIS A 52 17.58 -0.36 -11.29
CA HIS A 52 17.43 0.16 -12.64
C HIS A 52 16.89 -0.89 -13.62
N GLY A 53 16.67 -2.12 -13.16
CA GLY A 53 16.18 -3.21 -13.98
C GLY A 53 15.75 -4.44 -13.19
N ALA A 54 15.09 -5.37 -13.87
CA ALA A 54 14.56 -6.59 -13.25
C ALA A 54 15.67 -7.48 -12.66
N ASP A 55 16.86 -7.50 -13.26
CA ASP A 55 18.00 -8.30 -12.80
C ASP A 55 18.51 -7.80 -11.45
N GLU A 56 18.56 -6.47 -11.25
CA GLU A 56 18.93 -5.86 -9.98
C GLU A 56 17.89 -6.18 -8.89
N VAL A 57 16.61 -6.10 -9.23
CA VAL A 57 15.51 -6.45 -8.30
C VAL A 57 15.62 -7.91 -7.85
N ALA A 58 15.89 -8.82 -8.81
CA ALA A 58 16.09 -10.25 -8.50
C ALA A 58 17.30 -10.48 -7.58
N ALA A 59 18.39 -9.74 -7.79
CA ALA A 59 19.61 -9.84 -6.99
C ALA A 59 19.44 -9.25 -5.57
N MET A 60 18.57 -8.24 -5.38
CA MET A 60 18.24 -7.66 -4.06
C MET A 60 17.49 -8.64 -3.15
N GLY A 61 16.69 -9.54 -3.73
CA GLY A 61 15.95 -10.58 -3.01
C GLY A 61 15.06 -10.02 -1.90
N PHE A 62 15.14 -10.62 -0.70
CA PHE A 62 14.31 -10.23 0.46
C PHE A 62 14.60 -8.80 0.98
N TRP A 63 15.80 -8.28 0.76
CA TRP A 63 16.22 -6.94 1.21
C TRP A 63 15.85 -5.86 0.18
N ALA A 64 14.64 -5.94 -0.32
CA ALA A 64 14.09 -5.01 -1.31
C ALA A 64 12.75 -4.47 -0.85
N VAL A 65 12.54 -3.17 -1.02
CA VAL A 65 11.31 -2.47 -0.66
C VAL A 65 10.76 -1.76 -1.89
N HIS A 66 9.48 -1.96 -2.19
CA HIS A 66 8.78 -1.26 -3.25
C HIS A 66 8.40 0.15 -2.77
N VAL A 67 9.25 1.11 -3.09
CA VAL A 67 9.14 2.49 -2.58
C VAL A 67 7.90 3.18 -3.13
N ASP A 68 7.57 2.95 -4.38
CA ASP A 68 6.38 3.47 -5.06
C ASP A 68 5.08 2.98 -4.39
N SER A 69 4.93 1.66 -4.24
CA SER A 69 3.77 1.07 -3.58
C SER A 69 3.60 1.58 -2.14
N MET A 70 4.69 1.70 -1.39
CA MET A 70 4.66 2.25 -0.03
C MET A 70 4.31 3.74 -0.02
N ALA A 71 4.93 4.53 -0.90
CA ALA A 71 4.68 5.97 -0.96
C ALA A 71 3.23 6.28 -1.32
N TRP A 72 2.68 5.60 -2.34
CA TRP A 72 1.27 5.75 -2.71
C TRP A 72 0.32 5.27 -1.62
N SER A 73 0.60 4.11 -0.99
CA SER A 73 -0.23 3.59 0.10
C SER A 73 -0.27 4.55 1.28
N ILE A 74 0.90 5.01 1.75
CA ILE A 74 1.00 5.98 2.85
C ILE A 74 0.37 7.32 2.47
N GLY A 75 0.64 7.82 1.25
CA GLY A 75 0.06 9.06 0.75
C GLY A 75 -1.47 9.05 0.76
N LEU A 76 -2.09 7.98 0.25
CA LEU A 76 -3.54 7.80 0.27
C LEU A 76 -4.08 7.69 1.70
N GLY A 77 -3.37 7.03 2.61
CA GLY A 77 -3.71 6.99 4.03
C GLY A 77 -3.70 8.38 4.68
N ILE A 78 -2.69 9.21 4.36
CA ILE A 78 -2.62 10.60 4.84
C ILE A 78 -3.77 11.42 4.27
N VAL A 79 -4.06 11.30 2.97
CA VAL A 79 -5.20 12.00 2.32
C VAL A 79 -6.50 11.62 3.01
N PHE A 80 -6.73 10.33 3.25
CA PHE A 80 -7.89 9.85 4.00
C PHE A 80 -7.98 10.53 5.38
N CYS A 81 -6.91 10.48 6.17
CA CYS A 81 -6.89 11.07 7.52
C CYS A 81 -7.18 12.58 7.48
N LEU A 82 -6.60 13.31 6.52
CA LEU A 82 -6.82 14.74 6.38
C LEU A 82 -8.26 15.09 5.98
N VAL A 83 -8.83 14.35 5.02
CA VAL A 83 -10.20 14.56 4.55
C VAL A 83 -11.22 14.28 5.66
N PHE A 84 -11.06 13.16 6.37
CA PHE A 84 -11.98 12.80 7.46
C PHE A 84 -11.82 13.73 8.66
N ARG A 85 -10.60 14.13 9.00
CA ARG A 85 -10.37 15.17 10.02
C ARG A 85 -11.01 16.50 9.63
N TRP A 86 -10.85 16.93 8.39
CA TRP A 86 -11.46 18.15 7.89
C TRP A 86 -12.99 18.09 7.96
N ALA A 87 -13.60 16.97 7.55
CA ALA A 87 -15.05 16.76 7.66
C ALA A 87 -15.52 16.78 9.13
N ALA A 88 -14.82 16.07 10.01
CA ALA A 88 -15.14 16.03 11.45
C ALA A 88 -15.07 17.40 12.11
N LEU A 89 -14.09 18.26 11.74
CA LEU A 89 -13.98 19.62 12.27
C LEU A 89 -15.09 20.57 11.76
N ARG A 90 -15.74 20.23 10.65
CA ARG A 90 -16.84 21.01 10.04
C ARG A 90 -18.22 20.43 10.25
N SER A 91 -18.29 19.24 10.84
CA SER A 91 -19.56 18.61 11.21
C SER A 91 -20.27 19.44 12.27
N ASN A 92 -21.54 19.74 12.05
CA ASN A 92 -22.41 20.50 12.93
C ASN A 92 -23.63 19.63 13.32
N PRO A 93 -24.26 19.87 14.50
CA PRO A 93 -25.48 19.17 14.90
C PRO A 93 -26.69 19.39 13.96
N SER A 94 -26.60 20.41 13.09
CA SER A 94 -27.59 20.65 12.02
C SER A 94 -27.45 19.63 10.89
N THR A 95 -28.50 19.50 10.07
CA THR A 95 -28.54 18.56 8.94
C THR A 95 -27.30 18.73 8.05
N PRO A 96 -26.44 17.70 7.91
CA PRO A 96 -25.25 17.80 7.11
C PRO A 96 -25.61 17.97 5.63
N LYS A 97 -24.81 18.74 4.89
CA LYS A 97 -25.04 19.02 3.47
C LYS A 97 -23.79 18.73 2.64
N GLY A 98 -23.99 18.34 1.38
CA GLY A 98 -22.92 18.15 0.41
C GLY A 98 -21.93 17.06 0.81
N PHE A 99 -20.64 17.36 0.69
CA PHE A 99 -19.55 16.39 0.93
C PHE A 99 -19.49 15.90 2.39
N ILE A 100 -19.84 16.72 3.35
CA ILE A 100 -19.88 16.32 4.77
C ILE A 100 -20.92 15.22 4.97
N ASN A 101 -22.12 15.37 4.37
CA ASN A 101 -23.15 14.33 4.42
C ASN A 101 -22.67 13.01 3.79
N PHE A 102 -21.88 13.06 2.72
CA PHE A 102 -21.29 11.86 2.12
C PHE A 102 -20.31 11.17 3.07
N VAL A 103 -19.44 11.93 3.76
CA VAL A 103 -18.49 11.37 4.74
C VAL A 103 -19.24 10.76 5.92
N GLU A 104 -20.25 11.45 6.46
CA GLU A 104 -21.09 10.94 7.57
C GLU A 104 -21.83 9.66 7.15
N PHE A 105 -22.40 9.61 5.94
CA PHE A 105 -23.02 8.40 5.39
C PHE A 105 -22.06 7.21 5.37
N ILE A 106 -20.81 7.42 4.94
CA ILE A 106 -19.79 6.35 4.91
C ILE A 106 -19.45 5.87 6.33
N VAL A 107 -19.29 6.80 7.28
CA VAL A 107 -19.02 6.46 8.68
C VAL A 107 -20.19 5.66 9.28
N GLU A 108 -21.42 6.10 9.03
CA GLU A 108 -22.63 5.41 9.52
C GLU A 108 -22.78 4.03 8.88
N LEU A 109 -22.54 3.91 7.56
CA LEU A 109 -22.57 2.63 6.85
C LEU A 109 -21.64 1.61 7.50
N VAL A 110 -20.38 1.98 7.75
CA VAL A 110 -19.39 1.08 8.35
C VAL A 110 -19.73 0.79 9.81
N ASP A 111 -20.13 1.79 10.59
CA ASP A 111 -20.50 1.61 12.00
C ASP A 111 -21.69 0.65 12.14
N ASN A 112 -22.70 0.78 11.29
CA ASN A 112 -23.87 -0.12 11.28
C ASN A 112 -23.45 -1.56 10.92
N LYS A 113 -22.60 -1.73 9.90
CA LYS A 113 -22.09 -3.06 9.53
C LYS A 113 -21.26 -3.71 10.63
N VAL A 114 -20.46 -2.92 11.34
CA VAL A 114 -19.70 -3.41 12.49
C VAL A 114 -20.66 -3.82 13.64
N LYS A 115 -21.68 -3.02 13.93
CA LYS A 115 -22.67 -3.33 14.98
C LYS A 115 -23.50 -4.57 14.65
N GLU A 116 -23.86 -4.78 13.39
CA GLU A 116 -24.55 -5.99 12.92
C GLU A 116 -23.71 -7.26 13.13
N SER A 117 -22.39 -7.17 12.90
CA SER A 117 -21.48 -8.32 12.93
C SER A 117 -20.84 -8.54 14.31
N PHE A 118 -20.68 -7.49 15.11
CA PHE A 118 -19.93 -7.53 16.35
C PHE A 118 -20.72 -6.95 17.52
N HIS A 119 -21.19 -7.84 18.40
CA HIS A 119 -22.06 -7.49 19.52
C HIS A 119 -21.31 -7.05 20.80
N ALA A 120 -19.99 -7.24 20.87
CA ALA A 120 -19.20 -6.82 22.02
C ALA A 120 -18.80 -5.33 21.93
N LYS A 121 -18.76 -4.64 23.08
CA LYS A 121 -18.38 -3.22 23.16
C LYS A 121 -16.85 -3.07 23.03
N ASN A 122 -16.36 -2.84 21.83
CA ASN A 122 -14.97 -2.48 21.60
C ASN A 122 -14.90 -1.20 20.76
N ARG A 123 -14.26 -0.15 21.31
CA ARG A 123 -14.15 1.16 20.66
C ARG A 123 -13.17 1.18 19.46
N LEU A 124 -12.35 0.15 19.31
CA LEU A 124 -11.35 0.10 18.26
C LEU A 124 -11.90 -0.46 16.93
N ILE A 125 -12.88 -1.38 16.98
CA ILE A 125 -13.28 -2.15 15.80
C ILE A 125 -13.88 -1.27 14.71
N ALA A 126 -14.81 -0.38 15.05
CA ALA A 126 -15.45 0.48 14.06
C ALA A 126 -14.48 1.46 13.39
N PRO A 127 -13.61 2.20 14.12
CA PRO A 127 -12.59 3.04 13.49
C PRO A 127 -11.56 2.24 12.67
N LEU A 128 -11.17 1.05 13.12
CA LEU A 128 -10.25 0.18 12.38
C LEU A 128 -10.89 -0.30 11.06
N ALA A 129 -12.14 -0.77 11.12
CA ALA A 129 -12.89 -1.20 9.95
C ALA A 129 -13.06 -0.06 8.95
N LEU A 130 -13.41 1.15 9.42
CA LEU A 130 -13.50 2.34 8.59
C LEU A 130 -12.16 2.67 7.91
N THR A 131 -11.08 2.65 8.68
CA THR A 131 -9.73 2.96 8.17
C THR A 131 -9.34 1.99 7.06
N ILE A 132 -9.47 0.68 7.30
CA ILE A 132 -9.10 -0.36 6.33
C ILE A 132 -9.99 -0.26 5.09
N PHE A 133 -11.31 -0.11 5.28
CA PHE A 133 -12.26 -0.02 4.17
C PHE A 133 -11.94 1.16 3.25
N ILE A 134 -11.80 2.36 3.81
CA ILE A 134 -11.53 3.57 3.00
C ILE A 134 -10.13 3.51 2.39
N TRP A 135 -9.15 3.03 3.12
CA TRP A 135 -7.77 2.94 2.62
C TRP A 135 -7.69 2.00 1.42
N ILE A 136 -8.25 0.79 1.53
CA ILE A 136 -8.29 -0.16 0.41
C ILE A 136 -9.13 0.40 -0.75
N PHE A 137 -10.27 1.05 -0.45
CA PHE A 137 -11.09 1.69 -1.47
C PHE A 137 -10.30 2.75 -2.25
N LEU A 138 -9.56 3.62 -1.56
CA LEU A 138 -8.75 4.65 -2.22
C LEU A 138 -7.62 4.04 -3.06
N MET A 139 -6.95 2.99 -2.57
CA MET A 139 -5.92 2.29 -3.35
C MET A 139 -6.48 1.69 -4.64
N ASN A 140 -7.67 1.09 -4.59
CA ASN A 140 -8.34 0.54 -5.77
C ASN A 140 -8.93 1.65 -6.68
N LEU A 141 -9.30 2.79 -6.12
CA LEU A 141 -9.73 3.95 -6.90
C LEU A 141 -8.63 4.47 -7.84
N MET A 142 -7.35 4.25 -7.49
CA MET A 142 -6.22 4.59 -8.35
C MET A 142 -6.22 3.82 -9.69
N ASP A 143 -6.87 2.65 -9.77
CA ASP A 143 -7.04 1.91 -11.03
C ASP A 143 -7.91 2.65 -12.06
N LEU A 144 -8.75 3.59 -11.62
CA LEU A 144 -9.57 4.42 -12.52
C LEU A 144 -8.79 5.60 -13.11
N VAL A 145 -7.61 5.88 -12.58
CA VAL A 145 -6.72 6.92 -13.14
C VAL A 145 -6.06 6.38 -14.40
N PRO A 146 -6.07 7.13 -15.53
CA PRO A 146 -5.39 6.69 -16.73
C PRO A 146 -3.94 6.32 -16.46
N VAL A 147 -3.55 5.12 -16.89
CA VAL A 147 -2.26 4.48 -16.58
C VAL A 147 -1.03 5.35 -16.91
N ASP A 148 -1.16 6.16 -17.96
CA ASP A 148 -0.07 7.04 -18.43
C ASP A 148 -0.04 8.41 -17.75
N LEU A 149 -1.14 8.84 -17.10
CA LEU A 149 -1.26 10.23 -16.63
C LEU A 149 -0.23 10.54 -15.53
N VAL A 150 -0.21 9.74 -14.50
CA VAL A 150 0.65 9.97 -13.34
C VAL A 150 2.11 9.67 -13.65
N PRO A 151 2.46 8.54 -14.32
CA PRO A 151 3.84 8.28 -14.73
C PRO A 151 4.42 9.40 -15.60
N LYS A 152 3.69 9.89 -16.62
CA LYS A 152 4.15 11.01 -17.45
C LYS A 152 4.40 12.29 -16.67
N LEU A 153 3.56 12.60 -15.68
CA LEU A 153 3.80 13.76 -14.81
C LEU A 153 5.04 13.60 -13.92
N LEU A 154 5.30 12.38 -13.44
CA LEU A 154 6.43 12.10 -12.56
C LEU A 154 7.74 11.94 -13.33
N MET A 155 7.70 11.53 -14.59
CA MET A 155 8.86 11.60 -15.49
C MET A 155 9.42 13.04 -15.62
N LEU A 156 8.58 14.06 -15.54
CA LEU A 156 9.03 15.46 -15.54
C LEU A 156 9.87 15.82 -14.31
N VAL A 157 9.75 15.05 -13.24
CA VAL A 157 10.49 15.21 -11.98
C VAL A 157 11.65 14.21 -11.88
N GLY A 158 11.85 13.37 -12.92
CA GLY A 158 12.95 12.41 -12.99
C GLY A 158 12.66 11.03 -12.37
N VAL A 159 11.39 10.68 -12.18
CA VAL A 159 10.97 9.33 -11.74
C VAL A 159 10.51 8.55 -12.97
N GLU A 160 11.31 7.58 -13.40
CA GLU A 160 11.09 6.83 -14.65
C GLU A 160 10.16 5.62 -14.47
N TYR A 161 10.31 4.90 -13.35
CA TYR A 161 9.59 3.66 -13.09
C TYR A 161 8.73 3.83 -11.84
N GLN A 162 7.43 3.57 -11.96
CA GLN A 162 6.56 3.53 -10.79
C GLN A 162 5.24 2.86 -11.09
N LYS A 163 4.73 2.20 -10.09
CA LYS A 163 3.40 1.60 -10.07
C LYS A 163 2.50 2.42 -9.16
N ILE A 164 1.39 2.93 -9.72
CA ILE A 164 0.51 3.88 -9.00
C ILE A 164 -0.57 3.20 -8.15
N VAL A 165 -0.75 1.88 -8.29
CA VAL A 165 -1.80 1.11 -7.59
C VAL A 165 -1.19 0.21 -6.53
N PRO A 166 -1.14 0.64 -5.25
CA PRO A 166 -0.50 -0.13 -4.17
C PRO A 166 -1.19 -1.47 -3.87
N SER A 167 -2.50 -1.55 -4.08
CA SER A 167 -3.28 -2.78 -3.81
C SER A 167 -2.90 -3.96 -4.71
N THR A 168 -2.23 -3.70 -5.84
CA THR A 168 -1.72 -4.76 -6.72
C THR A 168 -0.38 -5.34 -6.24
N ASP A 169 0.24 -4.74 -5.21
CA ASP A 169 1.45 -5.26 -4.60
C ASP A 169 1.09 -6.24 -3.47
N PRO A 170 1.46 -7.54 -3.59
CA PRO A 170 1.20 -8.52 -2.55
C PRO A 170 1.80 -8.16 -1.18
N ASN A 171 2.93 -7.45 -1.16
CA ASN A 171 3.56 -7.04 0.09
C ASN A 171 2.70 -6.06 0.87
N VAL A 172 2.03 -5.12 0.18
CA VAL A 172 1.11 -4.16 0.81
C VAL A 172 -0.13 -4.87 1.33
N THR A 173 -0.76 -5.72 0.53
CA THR A 173 -1.99 -6.42 0.90
C THR A 173 -1.75 -7.45 2.00
N MET A 174 -0.67 -8.23 1.91
CA MET A 174 -0.27 -9.16 2.97
C MET A 174 0.14 -8.43 4.26
N GLY A 175 0.85 -7.32 4.15
CA GLY A 175 1.23 -6.50 5.31
C GLY A 175 0.01 -6.00 6.08
N MET A 176 -1.01 -5.48 5.39
CA MET A 176 -2.27 -5.07 6.01
C MET A 176 -3.02 -6.26 6.63
N ALA A 177 -3.14 -7.38 5.91
CA ALA A 177 -3.79 -8.58 6.43
C ALA A 177 -3.08 -9.12 7.67
N LEU A 178 -1.75 -9.17 7.67
CA LEU A 178 -0.94 -9.59 8.81
C LEU A 178 -1.12 -8.64 9.98
N GLY A 179 -1.16 -7.33 9.76
CA GLY A 179 -1.42 -6.34 10.80
C GLY A 179 -2.74 -6.57 11.51
N VAL A 180 -3.83 -6.76 10.75
CA VAL A 180 -5.16 -7.09 11.30
C VAL A 180 -5.16 -8.42 12.04
N PHE A 181 -4.51 -9.44 11.47
CA PHE A 181 -4.40 -10.76 12.08
C PHE A 181 -3.65 -10.72 13.43
N LEU A 182 -2.52 -10.04 13.49
CA LEU A 182 -1.76 -9.86 14.74
C LEU A 182 -2.57 -9.10 15.78
N LEU A 183 -3.32 -8.09 15.37
CA LEU A 183 -4.18 -7.31 16.25
C LEU A 183 -5.35 -8.18 16.79
N MET A 184 -5.94 -9.01 15.94
CA MET A 184 -6.95 -9.99 16.32
C MET A 184 -6.39 -11.00 17.32
N LEU A 185 -5.22 -11.55 17.08
CA LEU A 185 -4.55 -12.48 18.01
C LEU A 185 -4.28 -11.81 19.36
N PHE A 186 -3.73 -10.60 19.34
CA PHE A 186 -3.43 -9.85 20.56
C PHE A 186 -4.69 -9.66 21.42
N TYR A 187 -5.80 -9.21 20.84
CA TYR A 187 -7.03 -9.03 21.59
C TYR A 187 -7.65 -10.33 22.07
N ASN A 188 -7.60 -11.40 21.29
CA ASN A 188 -8.08 -12.72 21.72
C ASN A 188 -7.27 -13.25 22.90
N ILE A 189 -5.94 -13.16 22.85
CA ILE A 189 -5.07 -13.57 23.97
C ILE A 189 -5.31 -12.68 25.18
N LYS A 190 -5.45 -11.37 25.01
CA LYS A 190 -5.68 -10.42 26.10
C LYS A 190 -7.01 -10.63 26.82
N ILE A 191 -8.07 -11.02 26.09
CA ILE A 191 -9.42 -11.18 26.65
C ILE A 191 -9.64 -12.60 27.15
N LYS A 192 -9.26 -13.62 26.39
CA LYS A 192 -9.54 -15.04 26.69
C LYS A 192 -8.38 -15.77 27.35
N GLY A 193 -7.16 -15.20 27.33
CA GLY A 193 -5.97 -15.85 27.88
C GLY A 193 -5.73 -17.25 27.29
N PHE A 194 -5.42 -18.21 28.13
CA PHE A 194 -5.23 -19.62 27.72
C PHE A 194 -6.50 -20.28 27.16
N GLY A 195 -7.69 -19.73 27.46
CA GLY A 195 -8.96 -20.22 26.91
C GLY A 195 -9.02 -20.09 25.37
N PHE A 196 -8.32 -19.12 24.80
CA PHE A 196 -8.23 -18.95 23.34
C PHE A 196 -7.55 -20.14 22.66
N VAL A 197 -6.46 -20.65 23.23
CA VAL A 197 -5.76 -21.83 22.69
C VAL A 197 -6.65 -23.08 22.77
N LYS A 198 -7.38 -23.24 23.87
CA LYS A 198 -8.35 -24.33 24.05
C LYS A 198 -9.49 -24.25 23.02
N GLU A 199 -10.03 -23.06 22.79
CA GLU A 199 -11.09 -22.83 21.80
C GLU A 199 -10.60 -23.13 20.37
N LEU A 200 -9.37 -22.69 20.04
CA LEU A 200 -8.77 -22.93 18.72
C LEU A 200 -8.49 -24.40 18.44
N THR A 201 -8.12 -25.20 19.48
CA THR A 201 -7.70 -26.59 19.30
C THR A 201 -8.83 -27.59 19.54
N MET A 202 -9.84 -27.28 20.35
CA MET A 202 -10.86 -28.22 20.78
C MET A 202 -12.29 -27.91 20.28
N HIS A 203 -12.59 -26.66 19.90
CA HIS A 203 -13.97 -26.26 19.59
C HIS A 203 -14.56 -26.82 18.29
N PRO A 204 -13.82 -27.18 17.23
CA PRO A 204 -14.44 -27.80 16.07
C PRO A 204 -14.79 -29.29 16.28
N PHE A 205 -14.42 -29.89 17.41
CA PHE A 205 -14.55 -31.34 17.66
C PHE A 205 -15.41 -31.71 18.89
N ASN A 206 -16.19 -30.77 19.39
CA ASN A 206 -17.12 -30.99 20.51
C ASN A 206 -18.55 -31.01 20.04
#